data_785b8dbf6306bbbb519b67b9e40f3fca
#
_entry.id   785b8dbf6306bbbb519b67b9e40f3fca
#
_cell.length_a   1.000
_cell.length_b   1.000
_cell.length_c   1.000
_cell.angle_alpha   90.00
_cell.angle_beta   90.00
_cell.angle_gamma   90.00
#
_symmetry.space_group_name_H-M   'P 1'
#
loop_
_entity.id
_entity.type
_entity.pdbx_description
1 polymer ?
#
loop_
_entity_poly.entity_id
_entity_poly.type
_entity_poly.pdbx_seq_one_letter_code
_entity_poly.pdbx_strand_id
1 'polypeptide(L)'
;MKLHLLSLACMLAVAAPMFAEARDLRIENKRNVALTELTITAKDGPASQTYVLTKDLPAGRVRNSAVPAKNCLFDVKGTFADQSTIAADDMNLCAQKIIRLVK
;
A
#
# COMPACT_ATOMS: atom_id res chain seq x y z
N MET A 1 13.75 -42.05 -17.82
CA MET A 1 12.65 -41.57 -18.15
C MET A 1 11.89 -40.74 -17.27
N LYS A 2 11.65 -40.95 -16.22
CA LYS A 2 10.86 -40.20 -15.35
C LYS A 2 11.54 -39.07 -14.78
N LEU A 3 12.69 -38.85 -14.96
CA LEU A 3 13.35 -37.81 -14.30
C LEU A 3 12.90 -36.47 -14.66
N HIS A 4 12.53 -36.25 -15.81
CA HIS A 4 12.17 -34.93 -16.17
C HIS A 4 11.05 -34.36 -15.35
N LEU A 5 10.22 -35.16 -14.85
CA LEU A 5 9.13 -34.67 -14.09
C LEU A 5 9.57 -33.85 -12.94
N LEU A 6 10.63 -34.21 -12.35
CA LEU A 6 11.06 -33.53 -11.20
C LEU A 6 11.39 -32.13 -11.45
N SER A 7 11.96 -31.83 -12.53
CA SER A 7 12.36 -30.45 -12.74
C SER A 7 11.21 -29.52 -12.76
N LEU A 8 10.07 -29.98 -13.08
CA LEU A 8 8.96 -29.12 -13.13
C LEU A 8 8.60 -28.57 -11.79
N ALA A 9 8.69 -29.38 -10.82
CA ALA A 9 8.32 -28.96 -9.51
C ALA A 9 9.15 -27.80 -9.04
N CYS A 10 10.35 -27.75 -9.43
CA CYS A 10 11.19 -26.69 -8.98
C CYS A 10 10.78 -25.35 -9.46
N MET A 11 10.23 -25.27 -10.60
CA MET A 11 9.88 -24.01 -11.11
C MET A 11 8.78 -23.36 -10.38
N LEU A 12 7.91 -24.13 -9.84
CA LEU A 12 6.80 -23.56 -9.13
C LEU A 12 7.25 -22.79 -7.93
N ALA A 13 8.24 -23.26 -7.28
CA ALA A 13 8.67 -22.62 -6.08
C ALA A 13 9.24 -21.25 -6.35
N VAL A 14 9.71 -21.03 -7.52
CA VAL A 14 10.33 -19.76 -7.80
C VAL A 14 9.37 -18.61 -7.84
N ALA A 15 8.16 -18.84 -8.19
CA ALA A 15 7.22 -17.76 -8.34
C ALA A 15 6.73 -17.22 -7.03
N ALA A 16 6.71 -18.01 -6.02
CA ALA A 16 6.16 -17.57 -4.76
C ALA A 16 6.88 -16.44 -4.08
N PRO A 17 8.18 -16.41 -4.04
CA PRO A 17 8.87 -15.41 -3.25
C PRO A 17 8.60 -13.98 -3.62
N MET A 18 8.12 -13.73 -4.78
CA MET A 18 7.94 -12.36 -5.18
C MET A 18 6.92 -11.61 -4.39
N PHE A 19 5.98 -12.31 -3.77
CA PHE A 19 4.97 -11.63 -3.02
C PHE A 19 5.37 -11.31 -1.60
N ALA A 20 6.52 -11.73 -1.19
CA ALA A 20 6.96 -11.46 0.14
C ALA A 20 7.41 -10.02 0.33
N GLU A 21 7.42 -9.27 -0.75
CA GLU A 21 7.94 -7.92 -0.69
C GLU A 21 6.93 -6.87 -0.27
N ALA A 22 5.76 -7.24 0.12
CA ALA A 22 4.76 -6.27 0.55
C ALA A 22 4.65 -6.29 2.07
N ARG A 23 4.29 -5.16 2.66
CA ARG A 23 4.00 -5.11 4.09
C ARG A 23 2.66 -4.45 4.29
N ASP A 24 2.03 -4.76 5.42
CA ASP A 24 0.71 -4.26 5.72
C ASP A 24 0.76 -2.89 6.33
N LEU A 25 -0.17 -2.06 5.93
CA LEU A 25 -0.36 -0.74 6.48
C LEU A 25 -1.82 -0.60 6.88
N ARG A 26 -2.06 -0.12 8.09
CA ARG A 26 -3.42 0.07 8.59
C ARG A 26 -3.85 1.50 8.30
N ILE A 27 -5.01 1.66 7.67
CA ILE A 27 -5.55 2.97 7.35
C ILE A 27 -6.81 3.16 8.17
N GLU A 28 -6.83 4.24 8.96
CA GLU A 28 -7.97 4.56 9.82
C GLU A 28 -8.59 5.86 9.37
N ASN A 29 -9.82 5.81 8.91
CA ASN A 29 -10.53 7.03 8.55
C ASN A 29 -11.26 7.53 9.79
N LYS A 30 -10.66 8.48 10.47
CA LYS A 30 -11.22 9.04 11.69
C LYS A 30 -12.13 10.24 11.42
N ARG A 31 -12.35 10.54 10.17
CA ARG A 31 -13.23 11.65 9.81
C ARG A 31 -14.67 11.17 9.72
N ASN A 32 -15.57 12.12 9.66
CA ASN A 32 -17.00 11.80 9.55
C ASN A 32 -17.49 11.85 8.11
N VAL A 33 -16.57 11.73 7.16
CA VAL A 33 -16.89 11.72 5.75
C VAL A 33 -16.08 10.58 5.12
N ALA A 34 -16.62 9.95 4.09
CA ALA A 34 -15.97 8.83 3.46
C ALA A 34 -14.72 9.27 2.71
N LEU A 35 -13.71 8.41 2.73
CA LEU A 35 -12.51 8.58 1.93
C LEU A 35 -12.77 7.96 0.56
N THR A 36 -12.68 8.75 -0.50
CA THR A 36 -12.88 8.20 -1.83
C THR A 36 -11.63 7.52 -2.35
N GLU A 37 -10.47 8.08 -2.08
CA GLU A 37 -9.24 7.49 -2.58
C GLU A 37 -8.05 7.93 -1.74
N LEU A 38 -7.14 7.03 -1.47
CA LEU A 38 -5.87 7.33 -0.81
C LEU A 38 -4.76 6.79 -1.67
N THR A 39 -3.84 7.66 -2.07
CA THR A 39 -2.71 7.27 -2.89
C THR A 39 -1.40 7.59 -2.19
N ILE A 40 -0.38 6.85 -2.56
CA ILE A 40 0.99 7.12 -2.11
C ILE A 40 1.89 7.14 -3.32
N THR A 41 2.87 8.04 -3.30
CA THR A 41 3.85 8.14 -4.37
C THR A 41 5.24 7.95 -3.79
N ALA A 42 5.95 6.98 -4.32
CA ALA A 42 7.29 6.67 -3.81
C ALA A 42 8.25 7.79 -4.14
N LYS A 43 9.04 8.19 -3.16
CA LYS A 43 10.01 9.26 -3.30
C LYS A 43 11.44 8.75 -3.40
N ASP A 44 11.70 7.57 -2.90
CA ASP A 44 13.03 6.99 -2.95
C ASP A 44 13.07 5.91 -4.02
N GLY A 45 14.22 5.68 -4.57
CA GLY A 45 14.37 4.68 -5.61
C GLY A 45 14.49 5.32 -6.99
N PRO A 46 14.65 4.50 -8.01
CA PRO A 46 14.97 4.97 -9.35
C PRO A 46 13.83 5.68 -10.07
N ALA A 47 12.60 5.42 -9.69
CA ALA A 47 11.47 6.05 -10.37
C ALA A 47 10.35 6.28 -9.40
N SER A 48 9.68 7.41 -9.55
CA SER A 48 8.49 7.68 -8.76
C SER A 48 7.34 6.86 -9.27
N GLN A 49 6.66 6.19 -8.39
CA GLN A 49 5.47 5.42 -8.73
C GLN A 49 4.37 5.74 -7.75
N THR A 50 3.16 5.84 -8.27
CA THR A 50 1.98 6.11 -7.46
C THR A 50 1.15 4.84 -7.32
N TYR A 51 0.75 4.54 -6.11
CA TYR A 51 -0.05 3.38 -5.80
C TYR A 51 -1.35 3.82 -5.15
N VAL A 52 -2.45 3.19 -5.50
CA VAL A 52 -3.72 3.43 -4.83
C VAL A 52 -3.79 2.46 -3.66
N LEU A 53 -3.77 2.98 -2.44
CA LEU A 53 -3.82 2.14 -1.26
C LEU A 53 -5.22 1.67 -0.97
N THR A 54 -6.20 2.53 -1.10
CA THR A 54 -7.57 2.14 -0.84
C THR A 54 -8.52 3.12 -1.50
N LYS A 55 -9.75 2.66 -1.72
CA LYS A 55 -10.84 3.46 -2.25
C LYS A 55 -12.08 3.20 -1.41
N ASP A 56 -12.93 4.20 -1.35
CA ASP A 56 -14.26 4.06 -0.74
C ASP A 56 -14.22 3.48 0.67
N LEU A 57 -13.41 4.11 1.53
CA LEU A 57 -13.36 3.74 2.93
C LEU A 57 -14.35 4.60 3.70
N PRO A 58 -15.42 4.02 4.23
CA PRO A 58 -16.43 4.82 4.91
C PRO A 58 -15.91 5.53 6.15
N ALA A 59 -16.65 6.54 6.58
CA ALA A 59 -16.32 7.30 7.78
C ALA A 59 -16.18 6.38 8.97
N GLY A 60 -15.15 6.58 9.76
CA GLY A 60 -14.94 5.82 10.99
C GLY A 60 -14.46 4.40 10.80
N ARG A 61 -14.18 3.99 9.60
CA ARG A 61 -13.76 2.61 9.33
C ARG A 61 -12.27 2.48 9.16
N VAL A 62 -11.82 1.23 9.21
CA VAL A 62 -10.42 0.86 9.12
C VAL A 62 -10.24 -0.16 8.01
N ARG A 63 -9.13 -0.08 7.32
CA ARG A 63 -8.80 -1.04 6.28
C ARG A 63 -7.29 -1.25 6.25
N ASN A 64 -6.87 -2.49 6.02
CA ASN A 64 -5.46 -2.78 5.83
C ASN A 64 -5.16 -2.81 4.34
N SER A 65 -3.98 -2.35 3.98
CA SER A 65 -3.56 -2.33 2.59
C SER A 65 -2.10 -2.73 2.50
N ALA A 66 -1.69 -3.23 1.36
CA ALA A 66 -0.33 -3.65 1.13
C ALA A 66 0.49 -2.49 0.54
N VAL A 67 1.71 -2.32 1.04
CA VAL A 67 2.62 -1.29 0.57
C VAL A 67 3.89 -1.98 0.06
N PRO A 68 4.45 -1.54 -1.06
CA PRO A 68 5.70 -2.14 -1.55
C PRO A 68 6.80 -2.01 -0.51
N ALA A 69 7.47 -3.11 -0.23
CA ALA A 69 8.47 -3.13 0.82
C ALA A 69 9.78 -2.48 0.42
N LYS A 70 10.02 -2.33 -0.86
CA LYS A 70 11.28 -1.79 -1.33
C LYS A 70 11.42 -0.28 -1.21
N ASN A 71 10.34 0.40 -0.89
CA ASN A 71 10.38 1.85 -0.72
C ASN A 71 10.00 2.20 0.71
N CYS A 72 10.53 3.27 1.23
CA CYS A 72 10.19 3.74 2.57
C CYS A 72 9.57 5.12 2.58
N LEU A 73 10.05 6.03 1.75
CA LEU A 73 9.55 7.40 1.76
C LEU A 73 8.49 7.59 0.70
N PHE A 74 7.36 8.13 1.11
CA PHE A 74 6.23 8.34 0.22
C PHE A 74 5.57 9.67 0.51
N ASP A 75 5.01 10.28 -0.55
CA ASP A 75 4.05 11.35 -0.38
C ASP A 75 2.68 10.70 -0.35
N VAL A 76 1.85 11.13 0.57
CA VAL A 76 0.52 10.54 0.77
C VAL A 76 -0.52 11.59 0.42
N LYS A 77 -1.55 11.20 -0.32
CA LYS A 77 -2.62 12.11 -0.69
C LYS A 77 -3.96 11.40 -0.59
N GLY A 78 -4.91 12.04 0.06
CA GLY A 78 -6.25 11.50 0.19
C GLY A 78 -7.30 12.48 -0.28
N THR A 79 -8.36 11.96 -0.87
CA THR A 79 -9.51 12.74 -1.32
C THR A 79 -10.76 12.18 -0.67
N PHE A 80 -11.60 13.05 -0.16
CA PHE A 80 -12.80 12.65 0.55
C PHE A 80 -14.05 12.97 -0.25
N ALA A 81 -15.17 12.38 0.16
CA ALA A 81 -16.42 12.53 -0.55
C ALA A 81 -16.94 13.97 -0.58
N ASP A 82 -16.54 14.79 0.38
CA ASP A 82 -16.90 16.19 0.40
C ASP A 82 -15.92 17.04 -0.41
N GLN A 83 -15.07 16.38 -1.18
CA GLN A 83 -14.07 17.00 -2.06
C GLN A 83 -12.90 17.64 -1.31
N SER A 84 -12.82 17.50 -0.02
CA SER A 84 -11.65 17.93 0.72
C SER A 84 -10.50 16.95 0.46
N THR A 85 -9.29 17.43 0.64
CA THR A 85 -8.09 16.61 0.43
C THR A 85 -7.16 16.75 1.60
N ILE A 86 -6.31 15.75 1.78
CA ILE A 86 -5.21 15.82 2.73
C ILE A 86 -3.95 15.40 2.01
N ALA A 87 -2.83 15.85 2.49
CA ALA A 87 -1.55 15.48 1.92
C ALA A 87 -0.48 15.49 3.01
N ALA A 88 0.45 14.57 2.91
CA ALA A 88 1.59 14.52 3.80
C ALA A 88 2.80 14.12 2.98
N ASP A 89 3.87 14.87 3.10
CA ASP A 89 5.08 14.60 2.33
C ASP A 89 6.07 13.81 3.15
N ASP A 90 6.86 13.02 2.48
CA ASP A 90 7.99 12.31 3.08
C ASP A 90 7.63 11.46 4.29
N MET A 91 6.53 10.72 4.18
CA MET A 91 6.16 9.79 5.23
C MET A 91 6.99 8.52 5.11
N ASN A 92 7.54 8.09 6.23
CA ASN A 92 8.32 6.86 6.25
C ASN A 92 7.41 5.69 6.62
N LEU A 93 6.93 5.00 5.60
CA LEU A 93 6.00 3.89 5.81
C LEU A 93 6.71 2.58 6.18
N CYS A 94 8.04 2.59 6.23
CA CYS A 94 8.76 1.48 6.80
C CYS A 94 8.69 1.52 8.33
N ALA A 95 8.69 2.71 8.88
CA ALA A 95 8.62 2.89 10.32
C ALA A 95 7.19 3.06 10.81
N GLN A 96 6.38 3.74 10.03
CA GLN A 96 5.01 4.04 10.42
C GLN A 96 4.06 3.01 9.83
N LYS A 97 3.31 2.33 10.67
CA LYS A 97 2.44 1.25 10.24
C LYS A 97 0.98 1.62 10.21
N ILE A 98 0.64 2.82 10.61
CA ILE A 98 -0.74 3.28 10.66
C ILE A 98 -0.81 4.67 10.06
N ILE A 99 -1.78 4.89 9.20
CA ILE A 99 -2.12 6.21 8.72
C ILE A 99 -3.49 6.56 9.31
N ARG A 100 -3.55 7.61 10.12
CA ARG A 100 -4.81 8.08 10.67
C ARG A 100 -5.22 9.34 9.96
N LEU A 101 -6.39 9.28 9.32
CA LEU A 101 -6.91 10.41 8.59
C LEU A 101 -7.81 11.19 9.52
N VAL A 102 -7.31 12.31 10.00
CA VAL A 102 -8.07 13.15 10.93
C VAL A 102 -8.26 14.51 10.30
N LYS A 103 -9.14 15.30 10.93
CA LYS A 103 -9.46 16.56 10.37
C LYS A 103 -8.37 17.59 10.54
#